data_9e1f03eaca650eb958ab77a2ed2b821b
#
_entry.id   9e1f03eaca650eb958ab77a2ed2b821b
#
_cell.length_a   1.000
_cell.length_b   1.000
_cell.length_c   1.000
_cell.angle_alpha   90.00
_cell.angle_beta   90.00
_cell.angle_gamma   90.00
#
_symmetry.space_group_name_H-M   'P 1'
#
loop_
_entity.id
_entity.type
_entity.pdbx_description
1 polymer ?
#
loop_
_entity_poly.entity_id
_entity_poly.type
_entity_poly.pdbx_seq_one_letter_code
_entity_poly.pdbx_strand_id
1 'polypeptide(L)'
;MNKICFTSVCTDDTYQFFIPLFVYSTYKAYPDAGVRIFLKGELKNATKEALRKIPKGDWKIKEKCFSRYPDSHSITNSLRFLVSRKDFVGYNYIFVRDIDFLIFKHRVSHEAYFSRRMKNLPYSGVRGPYTHPRRYQVNRRGWKGNFTRVAGGTFVFKNPDWYSKTERMLKHYRHNLKRGIPDHNDNNKPCSYREYDEVMLYRIIKGSGLLTPRRKGKDAYGKPMAKIYRDIHLGDFNKDKHGYRRLVRRVSVECLRQFVKLEKDETWREIRKIVSSRSGAIREIMRRLRKHAKRRLNLSCSSEGETVKKQS
;
A
#
# COMPACT_ATOMS: atom_id res chain seq x y z
N MET A 1 -23.13 -4.22 9.38
CA MET A 1 -22.07 -4.17 8.33
C MET A 1 -20.69 -4.23 8.99
N ASN A 2 -19.80 -5.03 8.43
CA ASN A 2 -18.42 -5.05 8.91
C ASN A 2 -17.69 -3.78 8.43
N LYS A 3 -17.24 -2.95 9.35
CA LYS A 3 -16.46 -1.76 9.01
C LYS A 3 -15.06 -2.13 8.53
N ILE A 4 -14.63 -1.55 7.44
CA ILE A 4 -13.27 -1.68 6.91
C ILE A 4 -12.47 -0.39 7.14
N CYS A 5 -11.16 -0.54 7.32
CA CYS A 5 -10.23 0.58 7.40
C CYS A 5 -9.05 0.35 6.46
N PHE A 6 -8.75 1.32 5.63
CA PHE A 6 -7.51 1.37 4.88
C PHE A 6 -6.45 2.09 5.70
N THR A 7 -5.26 1.54 5.75
CA THR A 7 -4.18 2.13 6.54
C THR A 7 -2.86 2.13 5.79
N SER A 8 -2.08 3.16 6.03
CA SER A 8 -0.71 3.28 5.54
C SER A 8 0.18 4.00 6.55
N VAL A 9 1.48 3.85 6.37
CA VAL A 9 2.51 4.62 7.07
C VAL A 9 3.28 5.44 6.05
N CYS A 10 3.51 6.70 6.35
CA CYS A 10 4.32 7.60 5.56
C CYS A 10 5.50 8.08 6.43
N THR A 11 6.71 7.82 5.97
CA THR A 11 7.94 8.12 6.72
C THR A 11 8.86 9.11 6.01
N ASP A 12 8.56 9.40 4.75
CA ASP A 12 9.36 10.26 3.89
C ASP A 12 8.57 11.51 3.51
N ASP A 13 9.25 12.62 3.51
CA ASP A 13 8.70 13.92 3.17
C ASP A 13 8.15 14.03 1.75
N THR A 14 8.76 13.32 0.81
CA THR A 14 8.32 13.29 -0.58
C THR A 14 7.04 12.46 -0.72
N TYR A 15 6.94 11.37 0.03
CA TYR A 15 5.76 10.49 0.02
C TYR A 15 4.52 11.11 0.66
N GLN A 16 4.65 12.17 1.46
CA GLN A 16 3.50 12.88 2.00
C GLN A 16 2.53 13.39 0.93
N PHE A 17 3.02 13.74 -0.24
CA PHE A 17 2.17 14.23 -1.33
C PHE A 17 1.25 13.15 -1.91
N PHE A 18 1.49 11.87 -1.62
CA PHE A 18 0.56 10.80 -1.97
C PHE A 18 -0.63 10.69 -0.99
N ILE A 19 -0.50 11.23 0.24
CA ILE A 19 -1.54 11.12 1.27
C ILE A 19 -2.90 11.63 0.77
N PRO A 20 -3.03 12.85 0.24
CA PRO A 20 -4.33 13.34 -0.25
C PRO A 20 -4.91 12.51 -1.39
N LEU A 21 -4.05 11.99 -2.27
CA LEU A 21 -4.45 11.13 -3.39
C LEU A 21 -4.99 9.78 -2.88
N PHE A 22 -4.31 9.17 -1.92
CA PHE A 22 -4.74 7.93 -1.26
C PHE A 22 -6.06 8.12 -0.53
N VAL A 23 -6.16 9.15 0.32
CA VAL A 23 -7.38 9.44 1.11
C VAL A 23 -8.56 9.69 0.20
N TYR A 24 -8.41 10.55 -0.81
CA TYR A 24 -9.52 10.90 -1.70
C TYR A 24 -9.96 9.75 -2.58
N SER A 25 -9.02 9.00 -3.17
CA SER A 25 -9.39 7.83 -3.98
C SER A 25 -10.10 6.76 -3.14
N THR A 26 -9.67 6.56 -1.89
CA THR A 26 -10.35 5.65 -0.96
C THR A 26 -11.75 6.14 -0.62
N TYR A 27 -11.91 7.42 -0.29
CA TYR A 27 -13.20 8.04 -0.01
C TYR A 27 -14.18 7.89 -1.18
N LYS A 28 -13.73 8.12 -2.42
CA LYS A 28 -14.57 7.95 -3.62
C LYS A 28 -14.95 6.49 -3.89
N ALA A 29 -14.04 5.57 -3.61
CA ALA A 29 -14.28 4.15 -3.84
C ALA A 29 -15.14 3.49 -2.73
N TYR A 30 -14.93 3.91 -1.48
CA TYR A 30 -15.52 3.34 -0.27
C TYR A 30 -15.86 4.44 0.74
N PRO A 31 -16.94 5.21 0.55
CA PRO A 31 -17.27 6.36 1.41
C PRO A 31 -17.50 5.99 2.89
N ASP A 32 -17.92 4.75 3.16
CA ASP A 32 -18.15 4.25 4.52
C ASP A 32 -16.90 3.62 5.17
N ALA A 33 -15.79 3.55 4.44
CA ALA A 33 -14.55 3.01 4.98
C ALA A 33 -13.78 4.05 5.78
N GLY A 34 -13.14 3.60 6.85
CA GLY A 34 -12.15 4.43 7.54
C GLY A 34 -10.82 4.50 6.80
N VAL A 35 -10.13 5.62 6.98
CA VAL A 35 -8.73 5.77 6.54
C VAL A 35 -7.88 6.22 7.72
N ARG A 36 -6.78 5.52 7.98
CA ARG A 36 -5.84 5.84 9.05
C ARG A 36 -4.44 5.92 8.48
N ILE A 37 -3.87 7.12 8.48
CA ILE A 37 -2.49 7.34 8.03
C ILE A 37 -1.62 7.70 9.22
N PHE A 38 -0.48 7.06 9.33
CA PHE A 38 0.51 7.28 10.38
C PHE A 38 1.74 7.93 9.75
N LEU A 39 1.97 9.19 10.10
CA LEU A 39 3.06 9.99 9.59
C LEU A 39 4.17 10.07 10.62
N LYS A 40 5.41 9.80 10.22
CA LYS A 40 6.57 9.89 11.13
C LYS A 40 6.88 11.32 11.53
N GLY A 41 6.81 12.27 10.60
CA GLY A 41 7.00 13.69 10.82
C GLY A 41 5.70 14.47 10.98
N GLU A 42 5.72 15.71 10.52
CA GLU A 42 4.58 16.62 10.44
C GLU A 42 4.10 16.78 8.99
N LEU A 43 2.82 17.10 8.84
CA LEU A 43 2.26 17.38 7.52
C LEU A 43 2.81 18.70 6.96
N LYS A 44 3.27 18.66 5.72
CA LYS A 44 3.63 19.85 4.96
C LYS A 44 2.41 20.69 4.61
N ASN A 45 2.59 22.01 4.49
CA ASN A 45 1.49 22.93 4.21
C ASN A 45 0.70 22.56 2.96
N ALA A 46 1.38 22.19 1.87
CA ALA A 46 0.69 21.76 0.65
C ALA A 46 -0.14 20.47 0.83
N THR A 47 0.33 19.54 1.67
CA THR A 47 -0.43 18.34 2.00
C THR A 47 -1.66 18.69 2.85
N LYS A 48 -1.52 19.60 3.83
CA LYS A 48 -2.64 20.13 4.62
C LYS A 48 -3.67 20.83 3.74
N GLU A 49 -3.20 21.67 2.79
CA GLU A 49 -4.05 22.37 1.83
C GLU A 49 -4.85 21.39 0.96
N ALA A 50 -4.19 20.41 0.39
CA ALA A 50 -4.85 19.40 -0.44
C ALA A 50 -5.86 18.56 0.37
N LEU A 51 -5.55 18.23 1.64
CA LEU A 51 -6.46 17.49 2.53
C LEU A 51 -7.71 18.29 2.89
N ARG A 52 -7.62 19.63 3.01
CA ARG A 52 -8.79 20.50 3.26
C ARG A 52 -9.83 20.46 2.13
N LYS A 53 -9.41 20.06 0.92
CA LYS A 53 -10.31 19.88 -0.23
C LYS A 53 -11.14 18.61 -0.15
N ILE A 54 -10.71 17.63 0.66
CA ILE A 54 -11.41 16.35 0.81
C ILE A 54 -12.64 16.55 1.71
N PRO A 55 -13.82 16.08 1.29
CA PRO A 55 -15.01 16.13 2.13
C PRO A 55 -14.79 15.46 3.49
N LYS A 56 -15.54 15.90 4.49
CA LYS A 56 -15.54 15.27 5.81
C LYS A 56 -15.92 13.79 5.67
N GLY A 57 -15.16 12.92 6.34
CA GLY A 57 -15.34 11.48 6.31
C GLY A 57 -14.57 10.82 7.45
N ASP A 58 -14.62 9.50 7.52
CA ASP A 58 -13.92 8.74 8.56
C ASP A 58 -12.44 8.55 8.22
N TRP A 59 -11.73 9.64 8.02
CA TRP A 59 -10.28 9.61 7.82
C TRP A 59 -9.53 10.41 8.88
N LYS A 60 -8.38 9.89 9.30
CA LYS A 60 -7.50 10.53 10.30
C LYS A 60 -6.05 10.37 9.90
N ILE A 61 -5.27 11.42 10.10
CA ILE A 61 -3.81 11.42 9.95
C ILE A 61 -3.22 11.68 11.32
N LYS A 62 -2.37 10.78 11.76
CA LYS A 62 -1.68 10.86 13.03
C LYS A 62 -0.24 11.24 12.77
N GLU A 63 0.12 12.45 13.12
CA GLU A 63 1.47 13.00 12.97
C GLU A 63 2.40 12.55 14.10
N LYS A 64 3.71 12.69 13.89
CA LYS A 64 4.79 12.37 14.86
C LYS A 64 4.75 10.91 15.35
N CYS A 65 4.14 10.03 14.55
CA CYS A 65 4.16 8.61 14.83
C CYS A 65 5.54 8.04 14.60
N PHE A 66 5.93 7.09 15.43
CA PHE A 66 7.19 6.38 15.25
C PHE A 66 8.47 7.26 15.30
N SER A 67 8.42 8.46 15.91
CA SER A 67 9.57 9.36 16.05
C SER A 67 10.78 8.71 16.74
N ARG A 68 10.51 7.73 17.62
CA ARG A 68 11.55 6.98 18.34
C ARG A 68 12.20 5.85 17.52
N TYR A 69 11.80 5.66 16.27
CA TYR A 69 12.38 4.63 15.41
C TYR A 69 13.42 5.26 14.48
N PRO A 70 14.57 4.59 14.26
CA PRO A 70 15.61 5.10 13.35
C PRO A 70 15.11 5.31 11.92
N ASP A 71 15.75 6.24 11.21
CA ASP A 71 15.50 6.50 9.79
C ASP A 71 16.26 5.52 8.90
N SER A 72 15.81 4.29 8.90
CA SER A 72 16.30 3.27 7.99
C SER A 72 15.14 2.77 7.13
N HIS A 73 15.37 2.62 5.85
CA HIS A 73 14.33 2.21 4.90
C HIS A 73 13.69 0.86 5.27
N SER A 74 14.49 -0.08 5.74
CA SER A 74 14.02 -1.39 6.20
C SER A 74 13.10 -1.26 7.42
N ILE A 75 13.45 -0.42 8.39
CA ILE A 75 12.63 -0.15 9.57
C ILE A 75 11.36 0.57 9.18
N THR A 76 11.48 1.65 8.39
CA THR A 76 10.34 2.50 8.04
C THR A 76 9.24 1.74 7.28
N ASN A 77 9.61 0.86 6.36
CA ASN A 77 8.65 0.02 5.65
C ASN A 77 7.94 -1.00 6.56
N SER A 78 8.60 -1.41 7.63
CA SER A 78 8.05 -2.38 8.59
C SER A 78 7.03 -1.78 9.55
N LEU A 79 7.08 -0.46 9.79
CA LEU A 79 6.24 0.22 10.78
C LEU A 79 4.74 0.07 10.51
N ARG A 80 4.34 -0.11 9.26
CA ARG A 80 2.93 -0.30 8.88
C ARG A 80 2.29 -1.55 9.50
N PHE A 81 3.07 -2.55 9.90
CA PHE A 81 2.59 -3.76 10.57
C PHE A 81 2.60 -3.62 12.09
N LEU A 82 3.21 -2.56 12.64
CA LEU A 82 3.38 -2.36 14.07
C LEU A 82 2.40 -1.34 14.67
N VAL A 83 1.44 -0.87 13.89
CA VAL A 83 0.37 0.04 14.37
C VAL A 83 -0.41 -0.64 15.50
N SER A 84 -0.85 0.15 16.46
CA SER A 84 -1.55 -0.35 17.65
C SER A 84 -3.01 -0.68 17.35
N ARG A 85 -3.54 -1.72 18.01
CA ARG A 85 -4.96 -2.08 17.98
C ARG A 85 -5.89 -0.91 18.30
N LYS A 86 -5.50 -0.05 19.24
CA LYS A 86 -6.29 1.11 19.68
C LYS A 86 -6.59 2.11 18.55
N ASP A 87 -5.77 2.11 17.51
CA ASP A 87 -5.95 3.00 16.36
C ASP A 87 -7.02 2.47 15.38
N PHE A 88 -7.51 1.25 15.58
CA PHE A 88 -8.49 0.56 14.73
C PHE A 88 -9.76 0.12 15.47
N VAL A 89 -10.06 0.76 16.59
CA VAL A 89 -11.32 0.47 17.32
C VAL A 89 -12.51 0.73 16.40
N GLY A 90 -13.47 -0.19 16.39
CA GLY A 90 -14.68 -0.11 15.55
C GLY A 90 -14.54 -0.63 14.13
N TYR A 91 -13.36 -1.12 13.73
CA TYR A 91 -13.16 -1.77 12.42
C TYR A 91 -12.96 -3.27 12.55
N ASN A 92 -13.55 -4.02 11.61
CA ASN A 92 -13.44 -5.48 11.56
C ASN A 92 -12.26 -5.92 10.68
N TYR A 93 -12.04 -5.21 9.58
CA TYR A 93 -10.99 -5.52 8.61
C TYR A 93 -10.07 -4.34 8.40
N ILE A 94 -8.77 -4.60 8.44
CA ILE A 94 -7.74 -3.60 8.23
C ILE A 94 -6.95 -3.94 6.97
N PHE A 95 -6.94 -3.00 6.03
CA PHE A 95 -6.27 -3.08 4.74
C PHE A 95 -4.99 -2.26 4.79
N VAL A 96 -3.85 -2.93 4.97
CA VAL A 96 -2.53 -2.29 4.90
C VAL A 96 -2.14 -2.10 3.45
N ARG A 97 -1.82 -0.86 3.08
CA ARG A 97 -1.41 -0.47 1.72
C ARG A 97 -0.15 0.38 1.77
N ASP A 98 0.59 0.42 0.67
CA ASP A 98 1.59 1.47 0.48
C ASP A 98 0.86 2.80 0.22
N ILE A 99 1.43 3.91 0.67
CA ILE A 99 0.76 5.22 0.60
C ILE A 99 0.59 5.73 -0.85
N ASP A 100 1.38 5.21 -1.77
CA ASP A 100 1.37 5.54 -3.18
C ASP A 100 0.41 4.66 -4.02
N PHE A 101 -0.66 4.14 -3.39
CA PHE A 101 -1.76 3.50 -4.09
C PHE A 101 -2.92 4.46 -4.34
N LEU A 102 -3.54 4.35 -5.52
CA LEU A 102 -4.91 4.82 -5.75
C LEU A 102 -5.87 3.66 -5.57
N ILE A 103 -6.82 3.82 -4.67
CA ILE A 103 -7.81 2.80 -4.32
C ILE A 103 -9.04 2.96 -5.20
N PHE A 104 -9.52 1.85 -5.75
CA PHE A 104 -10.69 1.82 -6.63
C PHE A 104 -11.73 0.80 -6.17
N LYS A 105 -12.98 1.04 -6.57
CA LYS A 105 -14.08 0.13 -6.27
C LYS A 105 -13.94 -1.15 -7.11
N HIS A 106 -14.07 -2.29 -6.47
CA HIS A 106 -14.05 -3.59 -7.14
C HIS A 106 -15.47 -4.17 -7.25
N ARG A 107 -15.70 -5.05 -8.25
CA ARG A 107 -17.01 -5.69 -8.48
C ARG A 107 -17.52 -6.47 -7.28
N VAL A 108 -16.62 -7.16 -6.59
CA VAL A 108 -16.93 -7.87 -5.34
C VAL A 108 -16.44 -6.98 -4.21
N SER A 109 -17.27 -6.76 -3.19
CA SER A 109 -16.84 -5.94 -2.05
C SER A 109 -15.61 -6.57 -1.38
N HIS A 110 -14.72 -5.73 -0.89
CA HIS A 110 -13.54 -6.18 -0.12
C HIS A 110 -13.96 -7.09 1.03
N GLU A 111 -15.03 -6.72 1.74
CA GLU A 111 -15.57 -7.50 2.83
C GLU A 111 -15.96 -8.92 2.38
N ALA A 112 -16.80 -9.04 1.37
CA ALA A 112 -17.26 -10.35 0.88
C ALA A 112 -16.11 -11.22 0.37
N TYR A 113 -15.13 -10.60 -0.27
CA TYR A 113 -13.96 -11.32 -0.78
C TYR A 113 -13.05 -11.81 0.35
N PHE A 114 -12.67 -10.91 1.27
CA PHE A 114 -11.70 -11.24 2.30
C PHE A 114 -12.29 -12.05 3.44
N SER A 115 -13.58 -11.88 3.79
CA SER A 115 -14.24 -12.75 4.78
C SER A 115 -14.23 -14.21 4.34
N ARG A 116 -14.51 -14.48 3.05
CA ARG A 116 -14.39 -15.84 2.50
C ARG A 116 -12.95 -16.37 2.55
N ARG A 117 -11.96 -15.52 2.27
CA ARG A 117 -10.56 -15.92 2.24
C ARG A 117 -9.93 -16.07 3.61
N MET A 118 -10.45 -15.36 4.58
CA MET A 118 -9.97 -15.40 5.97
C MET A 118 -10.87 -16.24 6.88
N LYS A 119 -11.65 -17.20 6.34
CA LYS A 119 -12.59 -18.00 7.15
C LYS A 119 -11.89 -18.65 8.35
N ASN A 120 -10.71 -19.22 8.14
CA ASN A 120 -9.95 -19.96 9.15
C ASN A 120 -8.63 -19.28 9.56
N LEU A 121 -8.37 -18.07 9.05
CA LEU A 121 -7.16 -17.33 9.35
C LEU A 121 -7.49 -15.87 9.67
N PRO A 122 -6.77 -15.23 10.58
CA PRO A 122 -7.00 -13.84 10.93
C PRO A 122 -6.42 -12.86 9.90
N TYR A 123 -5.81 -13.35 8.81
CA TYR A 123 -5.18 -12.51 7.81
C TYR A 123 -5.28 -13.07 6.40
N SER A 124 -5.09 -12.20 5.41
CA SER A 124 -4.83 -12.52 4.01
C SER A 124 -3.78 -11.55 3.47
N GLY A 125 -2.96 -11.94 2.55
CA GLY A 125 -1.89 -11.08 2.05
C GLY A 125 -0.79 -11.90 1.39
N VAL A 126 -1.21 -12.94 0.68
CA VAL A 126 -0.28 -13.82 0.00
C VAL A 126 0.02 -13.29 -1.38
N ARG A 127 1.29 -13.13 -1.69
CA ARG A 127 1.72 -12.84 -3.05
C ARG A 127 1.30 -13.95 -4.00
N GLY A 128 0.77 -13.54 -5.15
CA GLY A 128 0.67 -14.39 -6.32
C GLY A 128 2.04 -14.92 -6.76
N PRO A 129 2.09 -15.89 -7.71
CA PRO A 129 3.35 -16.47 -8.14
C PRO A 129 4.29 -15.36 -8.60
N TYR A 130 5.32 -15.13 -7.85
CA TYR A 130 6.45 -14.36 -8.33
C TYR A 130 7.17 -15.26 -9.33
N THR A 131 7.02 -14.93 -10.60
CA THR A 131 7.63 -15.65 -11.73
C THR A 131 9.14 -15.46 -11.81
N HIS A 132 9.79 -14.89 -10.79
CA HIS A 132 11.22 -14.70 -10.75
C HIS A 132 11.89 -15.54 -9.67
N PRO A 133 12.28 -16.81 -9.99
CA PRO A 133 13.11 -17.62 -9.10
C PRO A 133 14.42 -16.94 -8.71
N ARG A 134 14.95 -16.07 -9.57
CA ARG A 134 16.25 -15.40 -9.37
C ARG A 134 16.26 -14.31 -8.29
N ARG A 135 15.15 -13.65 -8.01
CA ARG A 135 15.09 -12.64 -6.93
C ARG A 135 15.02 -13.26 -5.54
N TYR A 136 14.53 -14.48 -5.45
CA TYR A 136 14.45 -15.24 -4.21
C TYR A 136 15.49 -16.36 -4.12
N GLN A 137 16.33 -16.51 -5.14
CA GLN A 137 17.58 -17.25 -5.10
C GLN A 137 18.72 -16.44 -4.44
N VAL A 138 18.41 -15.55 -3.52
CA VAL A 138 19.36 -15.09 -2.49
C VAL A 138 19.88 -16.27 -1.68
N ASN A 139 19.30 -17.37 -1.89
CA ASN A 139 19.59 -18.70 -1.38
C ASN A 139 20.87 -19.36 -1.80
N ARG A 140 21.68 -18.77 -2.63
CA ARG A 140 23.05 -19.25 -2.81
C ARG A 140 23.90 -19.14 -1.53
N ARG A 141 23.34 -18.53 -0.45
CA ARG A 141 24.01 -18.39 0.86
C ARG A 141 23.19 -18.90 2.06
N GLY A 142 22.45 -19.98 1.90
CA GLY A 142 21.95 -20.69 3.09
C GLY A 142 20.50 -20.47 3.51
N TRP A 143 19.72 -19.63 2.85
CA TRP A 143 18.28 -19.56 3.10
C TRP A 143 17.52 -20.68 2.38
N LYS A 144 17.73 -21.92 2.78
CA LYS A 144 16.88 -23.06 2.38
C LYS A 144 15.50 -23.01 3.07
N GLY A 145 14.99 -21.84 3.35
CA GLY A 145 13.76 -21.65 4.08
C GLY A 145 12.60 -21.25 3.20
N ASN A 146 11.44 -21.69 3.57
CA ASN A 146 10.14 -21.36 3.03
C ASN A 146 9.94 -19.85 2.93
N PHE A 147 10.31 -19.28 1.79
CA PHE A 147 10.20 -17.86 1.54
C PHE A 147 8.80 -17.34 1.77
N THR A 148 8.79 -16.21 2.41
CA THR A 148 7.65 -15.40 2.71
C THR A 148 6.83 -15.16 1.47
N ARG A 149 5.69 -15.75 1.42
CA ARG A 149 4.69 -15.49 0.39
C ARG A 149 3.69 -14.46 0.86
N VAL A 150 4.10 -13.64 1.82
CA VAL A 150 3.30 -12.58 2.39
C VAL A 150 3.61 -11.30 1.67
N ALA A 151 2.59 -10.65 1.14
CA ALA A 151 2.74 -9.37 0.44
C ALA A 151 2.57 -8.22 1.42
N GLY A 152 3.63 -7.44 1.61
CA GLY A 152 3.62 -6.29 2.47
C GLY A 152 2.65 -5.19 2.01
N GLY A 153 2.64 -4.86 0.71
CA GLY A 153 1.84 -3.77 0.16
C GLY A 153 0.35 -4.07 -0.05
N THR A 154 -0.12 -5.30 0.25
CA THR A 154 -1.52 -5.71 0.08
C THR A 154 -2.01 -6.61 1.22
N PHE A 155 -1.52 -6.36 2.42
CA PHE A 155 -1.86 -7.16 3.58
C PHE A 155 -3.23 -6.77 4.15
N VAL A 156 -4.02 -7.76 4.56
CA VAL A 156 -5.34 -7.57 5.17
C VAL A 156 -5.46 -8.47 6.39
N PHE A 157 -6.03 -7.97 7.46
CA PHE A 157 -6.28 -8.79 8.65
C PHE A 157 -7.63 -8.47 9.32
N LYS A 158 -8.17 -9.46 10.03
CA LYS A 158 -9.28 -9.29 10.95
C LYS A 158 -8.77 -8.66 12.22
N ASN A 159 -9.27 -7.48 12.57
CA ASN A 159 -8.70 -6.66 13.63
C ASN A 159 -8.62 -7.38 14.98
N PRO A 160 -9.70 -7.87 15.59
CA PRO A 160 -9.59 -8.52 16.90
C PRO A 160 -8.70 -9.75 16.89
N ASP A 161 -8.93 -10.63 15.93
CA ASP A 161 -8.24 -11.93 15.84
C ASP A 161 -6.75 -11.80 15.57
N TRP A 162 -6.36 -10.83 14.74
CA TRP A 162 -4.97 -10.56 14.43
C TRP A 162 -4.20 -10.17 15.69
N TYR A 163 -4.66 -9.15 16.40
CA TYR A 163 -3.96 -8.64 17.57
C TYR A 163 -3.96 -9.64 18.74
N SER A 164 -5.07 -10.38 18.96
CA SER A 164 -5.11 -11.40 20.01
C SER A 164 -4.04 -12.47 19.83
N LYS A 165 -3.72 -12.81 18.57
CA LYS A 165 -2.73 -13.85 18.25
C LYS A 165 -1.30 -13.34 18.09
N THR A 166 -1.11 -12.09 17.68
CA THR A 166 0.21 -11.58 17.27
C THR A 166 0.82 -10.59 18.25
N GLU A 167 0.09 -10.11 19.27
CA GLU A 167 0.51 -8.99 20.13
C GLU A 167 1.88 -9.24 20.79
N ARG A 168 2.19 -10.48 21.20
CA ARG A 168 3.51 -10.82 21.74
C ARG A 168 4.63 -10.53 20.73
N MET A 169 4.45 -10.96 19.49
CA MET A 169 5.43 -10.76 18.42
C MET A 169 5.51 -9.28 18.01
N LEU A 170 4.38 -8.60 17.97
CA LEU A 170 4.33 -7.16 17.67
C LEU A 170 5.07 -6.34 18.74
N LYS A 171 4.92 -6.67 20.02
CA LYS A 171 5.67 -6.03 21.12
C LYS A 171 7.17 -6.29 21.00
N HIS A 172 7.58 -7.51 20.69
CA HIS A 172 8.98 -7.86 20.45
C HIS A 172 9.58 -7.00 19.33
N TYR A 173 8.93 -6.92 18.17
CA TYR A 173 9.44 -6.12 17.05
C TYR A 173 9.40 -4.62 17.33
N ARG A 174 8.36 -4.10 17.99
CA ARG A 174 8.34 -2.69 18.42
C ARG A 174 9.53 -2.35 19.31
N HIS A 175 9.89 -3.23 20.24
CA HIS A 175 11.06 -3.05 21.11
C HIS A 175 12.37 -3.06 20.33
N ASN A 176 12.60 -4.07 19.52
CA ASN A 176 13.85 -4.24 18.78
C ASN A 176 14.07 -3.12 17.76
N LEU A 177 13.04 -2.78 16.97
CA LEU A 177 13.17 -1.74 15.95
C LEU A 177 13.41 -0.34 16.54
N LYS A 178 12.86 -0.03 17.71
CA LYS A 178 13.19 1.22 18.43
C LYS A 178 14.68 1.33 18.77
N ARG A 179 15.33 0.22 19.05
CA ARG A 179 16.77 0.13 19.35
C ARG A 179 17.63 0.09 18.09
N GLY A 180 17.02 0.18 16.90
CA GLY A 180 17.76 0.05 15.64
C GLY A 180 18.29 -1.35 15.39
N ILE A 181 17.79 -2.36 16.13
CA ILE A 181 18.19 -3.75 15.95
C ILE A 181 17.36 -4.32 14.81
N PRO A 182 17.92 -4.45 13.60
CA PRO A 182 17.25 -5.12 12.52
C PRO A 182 17.14 -6.61 12.88
N ASP A 183 16.08 -7.23 12.42
CA ASP A 183 15.97 -8.66 12.51
C ASP A 183 17.07 -9.33 11.69
N HIS A 184 17.76 -10.29 12.29
CA HIS A 184 18.79 -11.08 11.63
C HIS A 184 18.18 -12.35 11.04
N ASN A 185 18.73 -12.82 9.94
CA ASN A 185 18.39 -14.15 9.45
C ASN A 185 18.85 -15.23 10.44
N ASP A 186 18.42 -16.47 10.21
CA ASP A 186 18.78 -17.62 11.06
C ASP A 186 20.30 -17.83 11.20
N ASN A 187 21.12 -17.15 10.39
CA ASN A 187 22.59 -17.15 10.41
C ASN A 187 23.18 -15.83 10.95
N ASN A 188 22.43 -15.05 11.72
CA ASN A 188 22.84 -13.75 12.28
C ASN A 188 23.30 -12.69 11.24
N LYS A 189 22.94 -12.85 9.97
CA LYS A 189 23.21 -11.85 8.95
C LYS A 189 22.01 -10.89 8.82
N PRO A 190 22.24 -9.58 8.66
CA PRO A 190 21.16 -8.64 8.45
C PRO A 190 20.37 -9.03 7.19
N CYS A 191 19.06 -9.02 7.28
CA CYS A 191 18.19 -9.22 6.13
C CYS A 191 18.49 -8.18 5.07
N SER A 192 18.41 -8.57 3.79
CA SER A 192 18.62 -7.61 2.73
C SER A 192 17.56 -6.50 2.79
N TYR A 193 18.00 -5.28 2.52
CA TYR A 193 17.25 -4.04 2.55
C TYR A 193 15.85 -4.08 1.87
N ARG A 194 15.65 -4.93 0.88
CA ARG A 194 14.44 -4.95 0.06
C ARG A 194 13.34 -5.90 0.55
N GLU A 195 13.66 -6.74 1.53
CA GLU A 195 12.77 -7.84 1.93
C GLU A 195 12.42 -7.79 3.42
N TYR A 196 12.96 -6.80 4.13
CA TYR A 196 12.89 -6.75 5.58
C TYR A 196 11.46 -6.73 6.13
N ASP A 197 10.60 -5.91 5.56
CA ASP A 197 9.22 -5.75 6.00
C ASP A 197 8.38 -7.03 5.80
N GLU A 198 8.58 -7.73 4.70
CA GLU A 198 7.89 -8.98 4.40
C GLU A 198 8.45 -10.14 5.22
N VAL A 199 9.76 -10.14 5.47
CA VAL A 199 10.41 -11.13 6.35
C VAL A 199 9.91 -10.95 7.79
N MET A 200 9.88 -9.73 8.29
CA MET A 200 9.34 -9.45 9.62
C MET A 200 7.88 -9.89 9.73
N LEU A 201 7.04 -9.54 8.76
CA LEU A 201 5.63 -9.94 8.74
C LEU A 201 5.48 -11.47 8.78
N TYR A 202 6.27 -12.18 7.99
CA TYR A 202 6.31 -13.64 8.01
C TYR A 202 6.69 -14.21 9.38
N ARG A 203 7.70 -13.64 10.03
CA ARG A 203 8.14 -14.06 11.35
C ARG A 203 7.10 -13.76 12.43
N ILE A 204 6.40 -12.63 12.33
CA ILE A 204 5.25 -12.35 13.19
C ILE A 204 4.21 -13.46 13.04
N ILE A 205 3.85 -13.83 11.81
CA ILE A 205 2.89 -14.88 11.53
C ILE A 205 3.36 -16.22 12.09
N LYS A 206 4.58 -16.64 11.75
CA LYS A 206 5.15 -17.92 12.19
C LYS A 206 5.32 -17.98 13.70
N GLY A 207 5.91 -16.95 14.32
CA GLY A 207 6.15 -16.87 15.77
C GLY A 207 4.86 -16.77 16.60
N SER A 208 3.75 -16.43 15.97
CA SER A 208 2.41 -16.45 16.55
C SER A 208 1.66 -17.77 16.37
N GLY A 209 2.31 -18.80 15.84
CA GLY A 209 1.69 -20.11 15.59
C GLY A 209 0.66 -20.11 14.46
N LEU A 210 0.60 -19.04 13.67
CA LEU A 210 -0.35 -18.94 12.57
C LEU A 210 0.10 -19.74 11.35
N LEU A 211 -0.85 -20.32 10.64
CA LEU A 211 -0.58 -21.06 9.41
C LEU A 211 0.02 -20.14 8.34
N THR A 212 1.09 -20.61 7.72
CA THR A 212 1.72 -19.93 6.58
C THR A 212 1.32 -20.59 5.27
N PRO A 213 1.24 -19.82 4.18
CA PRO A 213 0.90 -20.39 2.88
C PRO A 213 1.95 -21.39 2.41
N ARG A 214 1.55 -22.63 2.16
CA ARG A 214 2.47 -23.71 1.75
C ARG A 214 2.69 -23.81 0.25
N ARG A 215 1.77 -23.30 -0.58
CA ARG A 215 1.78 -23.50 -2.05
C ARG A 215 2.11 -22.24 -2.82
N LYS A 216 3.03 -22.36 -3.76
CA LYS A 216 3.42 -21.29 -4.68
C LYS A 216 2.22 -20.81 -5.50
N GLY A 217 1.96 -19.50 -5.51
CA GLY A 217 0.90 -18.90 -6.33
C GLY A 217 -0.52 -19.02 -5.80
N LYS A 218 -0.68 -19.58 -4.61
CA LYS A 218 -1.98 -19.70 -3.98
C LYS A 218 -2.00 -18.91 -2.66
N ASP A 219 -3.18 -18.44 -2.27
CA ASP A 219 -3.37 -17.86 -0.95
C ASP A 219 -3.26 -18.92 0.16
N ALA A 220 -3.43 -18.50 1.41
CA ALA A 220 -3.43 -19.39 2.56
C ALA A 220 -4.44 -20.54 2.47
N TYR A 221 -5.43 -20.40 1.59
CA TYR A 221 -6.48 -21.40 1.32
C TYR A 221 -6.20 -22.25 0.08
N GLY A 222 -5.02 -22.13 -0.51
CA GLY A 222 -4.63 -22.90 -1.69
C GLY A 222 -5.28 -22.43 -3.01
N LYS A 223 -6.01 -21.31 -3.01
CA LYS A 223 -6.62 -20.73 -4.22
C LYS A 223 -5.67 -19.77 -4.92
N PRO A 224 -5.69 -19.68 -6.27
CA PRO A 224 -4.94 -18.66 -6.99
C PRO A 224 -5.30 -17.28 -6.47
N MET A 225 -4.30 -16.43 -6.23
CA MET A 225 -4.59 -15.04 -5.92
C MET A 225 -5.29 -14.40 -7.12
N ALA A 226 -6.53 -13.96 -6.90
CA ALA A 226 -7.28 -13.30 -7.94
C ALA A 226 -6.57 -12.01 -8.34
N LYS A 227 -6.37 -11.81 -9.64
CA LYS A 227 -5.89 -10.55 -10.23
C LYS A 227 -6.85 -9.36 -9.98
N ILE A 228 -7.97 -9.62 -9.32
CA ILE A 228 -9.18 -8.80 -9.27
C ILE A 228 -8.99 -7.55 -8.38
N TYR A 229 -8.05 -7.58 -7.42
CA TYR A 229 -7.87 -6.51 -6.43
C TYR A 229 -6.55 -5.76 -6.60
N ARG A 230 -6.25 -5.36 -7.84
CA ARG A 230 -5.07 -4.55 -8.12
C ARG A 230 -5.48 -3.10 -8.29
N ASP A 231 -5.43 -2.39 -7.20
CA ASP A 231 -5.40 -0.94 -7.20
C ASP A 231 -4.19 -0.42 -8.00
N ILE A 232 -4.18 0.86 -8.36
CA ILE A 232 -3.07 1.45 -9.11
C ILE A 232 -1.96 1.84 -8.13
N HIS A 233 -0.81 1.21 -8.25
CA HIS A 233 0.40 1.57 -7.53
C HIS A 233 1.16 2.66 -8.31
N LEU A 234 1.12 3.88 -7.80
CA LEU A 234 1.71 5.05 -8.46
C LEU A 234 3.23 4.93 -8.60
N GLY A 235 3.89 4.32 -7.61
CA GLY A 235 5.34 4.05 -7.68
C GLY A 235 5.75 3.22 -8.89
N ASP A 236 4.86 2.42 -9.46
CA ASP A 236 5.14 1.68 -10.70
C ASP A 236 5.32 2.59 -11.91
N PHE A 237 4.78 3.81 -11.88
CA PHE A 237 4.89 4.82 -12.93
C PHE A 237 6.13 5.72 -12.77
N ASN A 238 6.84 5.62 -11.64
CA ASN A 238 8.09 6.36 -11.40
C ASN A 238 9.35 5.63 -11.88
N LYS A 239 9.24 4.37 -12.29
CA LYS A 239 10.40 3.53 -12.62
C LYS A 239 10.89 3.73 -14.05
N ASP A 240 12.19 3.59 -14.25
CA ASP A 240 12.85 3.65 -15.53
C ASP A 240 12.28 2.70 -16.58
N LYS A 241 12.50 3.00 -17.86
CA LYS A 241 11.87 2.40 -19.06
C LYS A 241 11.65 0.87 -19.02
N HIS A 242 12.52 0.10 -18.39
CA HIS A 242 12.43 -1.37 -18.38
C HIS A 242 11.48 -1.94 -17.32
N GLY A 243 11.38 -1.31 -16.12
CA GLY A 243 10.45 -1.70 -15.06
C GLY A 243 9.01 -1.28 -15.35
N TYR A 244 8.84 -0.09 -15.91
CA TYR A 244 7.58 0.53 -16.26
C TYR A 244 6.70 -0.32 -17.18
N ARG A 245 7.20 -0.82 -18.31
CA ARG A 245 6.41 -1.60 -19.28
C ARG A 245 5.80 -2.88 -18.68
N ARG A 246 6.47 -3.51 -17.72
CA ARG A 246 6.06 -4.79 -17.16
C ARG A 246 4.99 -4.64 -16.08
N LEU A 247 5.10 -3.60 -15.25
CA LEU A 247 4.21 -3.38 -14.11
C LEU A 247 2.91 -2.71 -14.55
N VAL A 248 3.01 -1.74 -15.44
CA VAL A 248 1.89 -1.02 -16.02
C VAL A 248 0.93 -1.93 -16.80
N ARG A 249 1.42 -2.98 -17.45
CA ARG A 249 0.56 -4.01 -18.09
C ARG A 249 -0.36 -4.75 -17.11
N ARG A 250 -0.10 -4.65 -15.81
CA ARG A 250 -0.85 -5.36 -14.76
C ARG A 250 -2.02 -4.55 -14.22
N VAL A 251 -2.11 -3.26 -14.50
CA VAL A 251 -3.25 -2.45 -14.09
C VAL A 251 -4.50 -2.92 -14.83
N SER A 252 -5.57 -3.16 -14.11
CA SER A 252 -6.82 -3.62 -14.72
C SER A 252 -7.47 -2.51 -15.56
N VAL A 253 -8.13 -2.88 -16.64
CA VAL A 253 -8.91 -1.96 -17.47
C VAL A 253 -9.98 -1.25 -16.64
N GLU A 254 -10.58 -1.94 -15.70
CA GLU A 254 -11.59 -1.37 -14.81
C GLU A 254 -11.04 -0.26 -13.92
N CYS A 255 -9.88 -0.47 -13.30
CA CYS A 255 -9.23 0.60 -12.52
C CYS A 255 -8.84 1.79 -13.39
N LEU A 256 -8.42 1.56 -14.64
CA LEU A 256 -8.12 2.66 -15.57
C LEU A 256 -9.39 3.45 -15.96
N ARG A 257 -10.53 2.77 -16.16
CA ARG A 257 -11.82 3.46 -16.40
C ARG A 257 -12.22 4.32 -15.21
N GLN A 258 -12.10 3.79 -14.00
CA GLN A 258 -12.38 4.54 -12.77
C GLN A 258 -11.40 5.71 -12.60
N PHE A 259 -10.12 5.53 -12.91
CA PHE A 259 -9.15 6.60 -12.90
C PHE A 259 -9.54 7.73 -13.89
N VAL A 260 -9.96 7.40 -15.10
CA VAL A 260 -10.42 8.40 -16.07
C VAL A 260 -11.67 9.17 -15.57
N LYS A 261 -12.59 8.47 -14.87
CA LYS A 261 -13.72 9.15 -14.22
C LYS A 261 -13.24 10.07 -13.09
N LEU A 262 -12.28 9.61 -12.28
CA LEU A 262 -11.69 10.41 -11.20
C LEU A 262 -10.98 11.67 -11.74
N GLU A 263 -10.32 11.60 -12.89
CA GLU A 263 -9.68 12.77 -13.55
C GLU A 263 -10.69 13.85 -13.99
N LYS A 264 -11.98 13.51 -14.11
CA LYS A 264 -13.06 14.48 -14.40
C LYS A 264 -13.64 15.12 -13.14
N ASP A 265 -13.36 14.57 -11.97
CA ASP A 265 -13.84 15.07 -10.68
C ASP A 265 -13.09 16.37 -10.32
N GLU A 266 -13.83 17.40 -9.94
CA GLU A 266 -13.28 18.75 -9.67
C GLU A 266 -12.37 18.73 -8.45
N THR A 267 -12.84 18.16 -7.36
CA THR A 267 -12.06 18.04 -6.12
C THR A 267 -10.75 17.27 -6.35
N TRP A 268 -10.80 16.19 -7.13
CA TRP A 268 -9.59 15.47 -7.52
C TRP A 268 -8.62 16.36 -8.30
N ARG A 269 -9.12 17.14 -9.26
CA ARG A 269 -8.28 18.05 -10.06
C ARG A 269 -7.60 19.10 -9.19
N GLU A 270 -8.30 19.68 -8.21
CA GLU A 270 -7.72 20.60 -7.25
C GLU A 270 -6.64 19.96 -6.40
N ILE A 271 -6.93 18.81 -5.76
CA ILE A 271 -5.96 18.06 -4.97
C ILE A 271 -4.71 17.76 -5.79
N ARG A 272 -4.89 17.22 -6.98
CA ARG A 272 -3.79 16.86 -7.87
C ARG A 272 -2.98 18.10 -8.30
N LYS A 273 -3.62 19.23 -8.57
CA LYS A 273 -2.95 20.51 -8.90
C LYS A 273 -2.03 20.94 -7.75
N ILE A 274 -2.54 20.95 -6.52
CA ILE A 274 -1.77 21.33 -5.33
C ILE A 274 -0.55 20.42 -5.16
N VAL A 275 -0.73 19.09 -5.13
CA VAL A 275 0.39 18.18 -4.90
C VAL A 275 1.40 18.15 -6.05
N SER A 276 0.93 18.29 -7.30
CA SER A 276 1.80 18.29 -8.49
C SER A 276 2.59 19.60 -8.64
N SER A 277 2.11 20.71 -8.12
CA SER A 277 2.86 21.98 -8.11
C SER A 277 4.09 21.89 -7.18
N ARG A 278 4.02 21.07 -6.15
CA ARG A 278 5.07 20.91 -5.14
C ARG A 278 5.93 19.65 -5.34
N SER A 279 5.55 18.75 -6.24
CA SER A 279 6.29 17.51 -6.52
C SER A 279 6.36 17.23 -8.02
N GLY A 280 7.53 17.45 -8.61
CA GLY A 280 7.80 17.10 -10.00
C GLY A 280 7.64 15.59 -10.26
N ALA A 281 8.00 14.76 -9.28
CA ALA A 281 7.83 13.31 -9.37
C ALA A 281 6.34 12.93 -9.50
N ILE A 282 5.45 13.49 -8.69
CA ILE A 282 4.01 13.23 -8.78
C ILE A 282 3.45 13.73 -10.11
N ARG A 283 3.86 14.92 -10.56
CA ARG A 283 3.46 15.47 -11.87
C ARG A 283 3.77 14.49 -13.00
N GLU A 284 4.98 13.96 -13.01
CA GLU A 284 5.43 13.01 -14.04
C GLU A 284 4.70 11.65 -13.93
N ILE A 285 4.54 11.12 -12.73
CA ILE A 285 3.77 9.90 -12.47
C ILE A 285 2.35 10.04 -13.02
N MET A 286 1.66 11.12 -12.69
CA MET A 286 0.28 11.37 -13.13
C MET A 286 0.19 11.57 -14.64
N ARG A 287 1.19 12.22 -15.25
CA ARG A 287 1.29 12.34 -16.70
C ARG A 287 1.44 10.98 -17.39
N ARG A 288 2.30 10.13 -16.86
CA ARG A 288 2.52 8.76 -17.37
C ARG A 288 1.28 7.88 -17.20
N LEU A 289 0.61 7.95 -16.06
CA LEU A 289 -0.62 7.21 -15.80
C LEU A 289 -1.74 7.61 -16.76
N ARG A 290 -1.94 8.91 -17.00
CA ARG A 290 -2.91 9.41 -17.99
C ARG A 290 -2.60 8.92 -19.40
N LYS A 291 -1.35 9.02 -19.83
CA LYS A 291 -0.92 8.50 -21.13
C LYS A 291 -1.18 7.01 -21.27
N HIS A 292 -0.94 6.24 -20.20
CA HIS A 292 -1.21 4.81 -20.18
C HIS A 292 -2.71 4.51 -20.24
N ALA A 293 -3.54 5.20 -19.46
CA ALA A 293 -4.99 5.04 -19.48
C ALA A 293 -5.59 5.33 -20.87
N LYS A 294 -5.19 6.46 -21.48
CA LYS A 294 -5.61 6.79 -22.85
C LYS A 294 -5.28 5.66 -23.85
N ARG A 295 -4.06 5.18 -23.85
CA ARG A 295 -3.62 4.08 -24.75
C ARG A 295 -4.38 2.77 -24.51
N ARG A 296 -4.58 2.40 -23.27
CA ARG A 296 -5.20 1.10 -22.90
C ARG A 296 -6.72 1.09 -23.12
N LEU A 297 -7.34 2.25 -23.08
CA LEU A 297 -8.78 2.42 -23.28
C LEU A 297 -9.13 2.87 -24.71
N ASN A 298 -8.15 2.99 -25.60
CA ASN A 298 -8.31 3.50 -26.98
C ASN A 298 -9.04 4.83 -27.03
N LEU A 299 -8.81 5.71 -26.04
CA LEU A 299 -9.39 7.04 -26.01
C LEU A 299 -8.67 7.91 -27.02
N SER A 300 -9.39 8.43 -28.02
CA SER A 300 -8.88 9.40 -28.98
C SER A 300 -8.30 10.62 -28.26
N CYS A 301 -7.20 11.15 -28.76
CA CYS A 301 -6.68 12.43 -28.32
C CYS A 301 -7.63 13.55 -28.81
N SER A 302 -8.69 13.86 -28.07
CA SER A 302 -9.31 15.17 -28.20
C SER A 302 -8.28 16.17 -27.67
N SER A 303 -7.78 16.97 -28.59
CA SER A 303 -6.89 18.10 -28.38
C SER A 303 -7.61 19.16 -27.54
N GLU A 304 -7.52 19.03 -26.20
CA GLU A 304 -7.74 20.19 -25.35
C GLU A 304 -6.46 21.03 -25.45
N GLY A 305 -6.55 22.09 -26.26
CA GLY A 305 -5.50 23.04 -26.50
C GLY A 305 -5.06 23.71 -25.20
N GLU A 306 -3.86 23.42 -24.75
CA GLU A 306 -3.08 24.39 -23.98
C GLU A 306 -2.60 25.48 -24.95
N THR A 307 -3.46 26.46 -25.17
CA THR A 307 -3.05 27.74 -25.74
C THR A 307 -2.22 28.47 -24.67
N VAL A 308 -0.95 28.15 -24.63
CA VAL A 308 0.02 29.03 -23.97
C VAL A 308 0.15 30.25 -24.86
N LYS A 309 -0.61 31.31 -24.56
CA LYS A 309 -0.33 32.66 -25.07
C LYS A 309 1.07 33.04 -24.58
N LYS A 310 2.05 32.95 -25.47
CA LYS A 310 3.26 33.75 -25.38
C LYS A 310 2.83 35.19 -25.58
N GLN A 311 2.82 35.94 -24.51
CA GLN A 311 2.86 37.41 -24.62
C GLN A 311 4.33 37.81 -24.72
N SER A 312 4.62 38.37 -25.85
CA SER A 312 5.82 39.15 -26.20
C SER A 312 6.01 40.34 -25.25
#